data_b20d97e5165965e95bdc363e0bacc2e6
#
_entry.id   b20d97e5165965e95bdc363e0bacc2e6
#
_cell.length_a   1.000
_cell.length_b   1.000
_cell.length_c   1.000
_cell.angle_alpha   90.00
_cell.angle_beta   90.00
_cell.angle_gamma   90.00
#
_symmetry.space_group_name_H-M   'P 1'
#
loop_
_entity.id
_entity.type
_entity.pdbx_description
1 polymer ?
#
loop_
_entity_poly.entity_id
_entity_poly.type
_entity_poly.pdbx_seq_one_letter_code
_entity_poly.pdbx_strand_id
1 'polypeptide(L)'
;MKLRYYQRDAIDALHHWFDTKPVNEPALICLPTAAGKTIIFSHFIKEVFDKNPHARVLIMAHRKELVSQAESKLKSVWAEAPVGVLAAGMKRFEHDAQILVASRDTIASPKRLEKVGKFDYMIIDEAHNVAPSSMTRYKKIIDTLSERQPMKVMGCTATPYRMGQGYIYGNRKDQC
;
A
#
# COMPACT_ATOMS: atom_id res chain seq x y z
N MET A 1 17.63 11.42 1.56
CA MET A 1 17.91 10.74 0.25
C MET A 1 17.28 11.57 -0.85
N LYS A 2 18.01 11.88 -1.95
CA LYS A 2 17.47 12.68 -3.05
C LYS A 2 16.67 11.79 -3.99
N LEU A 3 15.41 12.15 -4.27
CA LEU A 3 14.56 11.47 -5.24
C LEU A 3 15.11 11.65 -6.67
N ARG A 4 14.96 10.63 -7.50
CA ARG A 4 15.14 10.74 -8.95
C ARG A 4 13.91 11.43 -9.56
N TYR A 5 14.05 12.06 -10.73
CA TYR A 5 12.97 12.83 -11.37
C TYR A 5 11.68 12.00 -11.51
N TYR A 6 11.76 10.77 -12.04
CA TYR A 6 10.59 9.91 -12.24
C TYR A 6 9.93 9.47 -10.92
N GLN A 7 10.70 9.44 -9.80
CA GLN A 7 10.13 9.13 -8.48
C GLN A 7 9.31 10.33 -7.98
N ARG A 8 9.80 11.56 -8.23
CA ARG A 8 9.05 12.78 -7.92
C ARG A 8 7.78 12.84 -8.75
N ASP A 9 7.89 12.63 -10.07
CA ASP A 9 6.74 12.64 -10.99
C ASP A 9 5.66 11.62 -10.55
N ALA A 10 6.07 10.41 -10.12
CA ALA A 10 5.15 9.40 -9.63
C ALA A 10 4.43 9.83 -8.33
N ILE A 11 5.12 10.52 -7.41
CA ILE A 11 4.53 11.02 -6.18
C ILE A 11 3.53 12.16 -6.50
N ASP A 12 3.90 13.08 -7.39
CA ASP A 12 3.04 14.18 -7.81
C ASP A 12 1.79 13.66 -8.52
N ALA A 13 1.93 12.64 -9.38
CA ALA A 13 0.81 11.98 -10.03
C ALA A 13 -0.14 11.30 -9.03
N LEU A 14 0.38 10.68 -7.95
CA LEU A 14 -0.44 10.10 -6.89
C LEU A 14 -1.24 11.16 -6.14
N HIS A 15 -0.61 12.27 -5.74
CA HIS A 15 -1.31 13.38 -5.11
C HIS A 15 -2.42 13.89 -6.02
N HIS A 16 -2.10 14.17 -7.29
CA HIS A 16 -3.08 14.63 -8.26
C HIS A 16 -4.26 13.63 -8.42
N TRP A 17 -3.95 12.33 -8.52
CA TRP A 17 -4.97 11.29 -8.61
C TRP A 17 -5.91 11.32 -7.43
N PHE A 18 -5.37 11.29 -6.23
CA PHE A 18 -6.17 11.24 -5.00
C PHE A 18 -6.88 12.55 -4.66
N ASP A 19 -6.47 13.67 -5.24
CA ASP A 19 -7.14 14.96 -5.09
C ASP A 19 -8.27 15.17 -6.12
N THR A 20 -8.20 14.48 -7.28
CA THR A 20 -9.14 14.69 -8.40
C THR A 20 -10.10 13.54 -8.64
N LYS A 21 -9.74 12.32 -8.24
CA LYS A 21 -10.55 11.11 -8.46
C LYS A 21 -11.39 10.74 -7.24
N PRO A 22 -12.54 10.05 -7.45
CA PRO A 22 -13.33 9.51 -6.34
C PRO A 22 -12.49 8.62 -5.42
N VAL A 23 -12.79 8.65 -4.12
CA VAL A 23 -12.03 7.92 -3.10
C VAL A 23 -11.97 6.40 -3.32
N ASN A 24 -12.96 5.84 -3.97
CA ASN A 24 -13.06 4.41 -4.31
C ASN A 24 -12.35 4.04 -5.63
N GLU A 25 -11.75 5.01 -6.32
CA GLU A 25 -10.99 4.75 -7.55
C GLU A 25 -9.51 4.51 -7.20
N PRO A 26 -9.02 3.27 -7.32
CA PRO A 26 -7.66 2.95 -6.92
C PRO A 26 -6.63 3.50 -7.90
N ALA A 27 -5.44 3.88 -7.38
CA ALA A 27 -4.28 4.21 -8.18
C ALA A 27 -3.37 2.99 -8.38
N LEU A 28 -2.70 2.90 -9.53
CA LEU A 28 -1.67 1.89 -9.78
C LEU A 28 -0.36 2.55 -10.22
N ILE A 29 0.72 2.30 -9.46
CA ILE A 29 2.08 2.64 -9.88
C ILE A 29 2.70 1.42 -10.54
N CYS A 30 3.04 1.59 -11.82
CA CYS A 30 3.74 0.58 -12.59
C CYS A 30 5.18 1.02 -12.88
N LEU A 31 6.15 0.44 -12.17
CA LEU A 31 7.57 0.74 -12.33
C LEU A 31 8.41 -0.54 -12.18
N PRO A 32 9.55 -0.67 -12.90
CA PRO A 32 10.45 -1.79 -12.75
C PRO A 32 10.85 -2.06 -11.31
N THR A 33 11.21 -3.30 -10.98
CA THR A 33 11.57 -3.71 -9.61
C THR A 33 12.69 -2.85 -9.01
N ALA A 34 13.69 -2.48 -9.81
CA ALA A 34 14.83 -1.64 -9.37
C ALA A 34 14.52 -0.13 -9.30
N ALA A 35 13.33 0.32 -9.70
CA ALA A 35 13.00 1.75 -9.75
C ALA A 35 12.76 2.39 -8.38
N GLY A 36 12.77 1.60 -7.30
CA GLY A 36 12.60 2.10 -5.94
C GLY A 36 11.14 2.41 -5.57
N LYS A 37 10.19 1.55 -5.95
CA LYS A 37 8.76 1.67 -5.59
C LYS A 37 8.55 1.96 -4.10
N THR A 38 9.29 1.25 -3.24
CA THR A 38 9.22 1.45 -1.79
C THR A 38 9.65 2.85 -1.37
N ILE A 39 10.62 3.45 -2.05
CA ILE A 39 11.04 4.84 -1.82
C ILE A 39 9.94 5.81 -2.20
N ILE A 40 9.28 5.58 -3.34
CA ILE A 40 8.16 6.41 -3.80
C ILE A 40 7.05 6.44 -2.77
N PHE A 41 6.53 5.27 -2.37
CA PHE A 41 5.45 5.26 -1.40
C PHE A 41 5.88 5.73 -0.01
N SER A 42 7.16 5.55 0.40
CA SER A 42 7.64 6.10 1.66
C SER A 42 7.66 7.62 1.68
N HIS A 43 8.08 8.26 0.59
CA HIS A 43 8.00 9.72 0.45
C HIS A 43 6.56 10.21 0.34
N PHE A 44 5.72 9.52 -0.44
CA PHE A 44 4.30 9.83 -0.52
C PHE A 44 3.64 9.81 0.87
N ILE A 45 3.88 8.76 1.67
CA ILE A 45 3.36 8.67 3.04
C ILE A 45 3.85 9.84 3.87
N LYS A 46 5.15 10.16 3.82
CA LYS A 46 5.70 11.30 4.58
C LYS A 46 4.99 12.60 4.22
N GLU A 47 4.76 12.87 2.93
CA GLU A 47 4.05 14.07 2.47
C GLU A 47 2.56 14.07 2.87
N VAL A 48 1.93 12.89 2.93
CA VAL A 48 0.57 12.76 3.50
C VAL A 48 0.56 13.17 4.98
N PHE A 49 1.54 12.72 5.76
CA PHE A 49 1.65 13.09 7.17
C PHE A 49 2.03 14.55 7.38
N ASP A 50 2.84 15.13 6.50
CA ASP A 50 3.15 16.59 6.55
C ASP A 50 1.88 17.43 6.36
N LYS A 51 0.90 16.94 5.58
CA LYS A 51 -0.42 17.58 5.37
C LYS A 51 -1.45 17.22 6.44
N ASN A 52 -1.44 15.97 6.90
CA ASN A 52 -2.37 15.44 7.91
C ASN A 52 -1.63 14.53 8.89
N PRO A 53 -1.14 15.08 10.03
CA PRO A 53 -0.40 14.32 11.04
C PRO A 53 -1.20 13.19 11.71
N HIS A 54 -2.53 13.19 11.58
CA HIS A 54 -3.41 12.16 12.14
C HIS A 54 -3.79 11.07 11.12
N ALA A 55 -3.29 11.14 9.90
CA ALA A 55 -3.55 10.14 8.88
C ALA A 55 -3.11 8.74 9.36
N ARG A 56 -3.85 7.72 8.92
CA ARG A 56 -3.47 6.32 9.13
C ARG A 56 -3.30 5.62 7.81
N VAL A 57 -2.18 4.91 7.69
CA VAL A 57 -1.78 4.22 6.45
C VAL A 57 -1.56 2.74 6.72
N LEU A 58 -2.20 1.89 5.91
CA LEU A 58 -1.97 0.45 5.91
C LEU A 58 -1.10 0.08 4.70
N ILE A 59 0.05 -0.55 4.95
CA ILE A 59 0.90 -1.12 3.91
C ILE A 59 0.75 -2.63 3.96
N MET A 60 0.28 -3.23 2.88
CA MET A 60 0.09 -4.67 2.79
C MET A 60 1.18 -5.34 1.96
N ALA A 61 1.83 -6.33 2.55
CA ALA A 61 2.79 -7.21 1.90
C ALA A 61 2.36 -8.67 2.03
N HIS A 62 2.71 -9.52 1.07
CA HIS A 62 2.29 -10.91 1.09
C HIS A 62 3.28 -11.84 1.82
N ARG A 63 4.52 -11.41 2.05
CA ARG A 63 5.58 -12.18 2.73
C ARG A 63 6.21 -11.38 3.86
N LYS A 64 6.69 -12.09 4.89
CA LYS A 64 7.36 -11.49 6.06
C LYS A 64 8.63 -10.70 5.68
N GLU A 65 9.37 -11.16 4.68
CA GLU A 65 10.57 -10.49 4.19
C GLU A 65 10.24 -9.11 3.60
N LEU A 66 9.12 -9.01 2.88
CA LEU A 66 8.63 -7.74 2.32
C LEU A 66 8.12 -6.80 3.40
N VAL A 67 7.53 -7.35 4.48
CA VAL A 67 7.14 -6.55 5.66
C VAL A 67 8.37 -5.89 6.28
N SER A 68 9.45 -6.65 6.53
CA SER A 68 10.69 -6.11 7.07
C SER A 68 11.35 -5.08 6.14
N GLN A 69 11.32 -5.35 4.84
CA GLN A 69 11.88 -4.42 3.84
C GLN A 69 11.09 -3.11 3.79
N ALA A 70 9.77 -3.17 3.83
CA ALA A 70 8.92 -1.99 3.83
C ALA A 70 9.16 -1.13 5.08
N GLU A 71 9.22 -1.75 6.27
CA GLU A 71 9.55 -1.06 7.52
C GLU A 71 10.92 -0.39 7.45
N SER A 72 11.97 -1.13 7.06
CA SER A 72 13.34 -0.61 6.97
C SER A 72 13.46 0.55 5.99
N LYS A 73 12.83 0.43 4.82
CA LYS A 73 12.87 1.47 3.79
C LYS A 73 12.12 2.72 4.24
N LEU A 74 10.96 2.57 4.87
CA LEU A 74 10.22 3.70 5.41
C LEU A 74 11.05 4.44 6.44
N LYS A 75 11.67 3.75 7.39
CA LYS A 75 12.57 4.34 8.39
C LYS A 75 13.83 4.95 7.79
N SER A 76 14.31 4.47 6.64
CA SER A 76 15.45 5.07 5.93
C SER A 76 15.12 6.41 5.28
N VAL A 77 13.86 6.63 4.92
CA VAL A 77 13.34 7.90 4.37
C VAL A 77 12.93 8.84 5.47
N TRP A 78 12.32 8.30 6.51
CA TRP A 78 11.79 9.02 7.65
C TRP A 78 12.07 8.25 8.94
N ALA A 79 13.17 8.60 9.65
CA ALA A 79 13.68 7.85 10.80
C ALA A 79 12.66 7.72 11.94
N GLU A 80 11.87 8.78 12.17
CA GLU A 80 10.88 8.88 13.24
C GLU A 80 9.47 8.46 12.80
N ALA A 81 9.34 7.78 11.63
CA ALA A 81 8.05 7.33 11.15
C ALA A 81 7.33 6.47 12.20
N PRO A 82 6.04 6.73 12.51
CA PRO A 82 5.27 5.99 13.51
C PRO A 82 4.82 4.62 12.95
N VAL A 83 5.80 3.76 12.65
CA VAL A 83 5.61 2.47 12.00
C VAL A 83 5.46 1.37 13.02
N GLY A 84 4.41 0.57 12.85
CA GLY A 84 4.26 -0.71 13.53
C GLY A 84 4.06 -1.86 12.54
N VAL A 85 4.20 -3.07 13.02
CA VAL A 85 4.13 -4.30 12.23
C VAL A 85 3.03 -5.22 12.74
N LEU A 86 2.28 -5.78 11.80
CA LEU A 86 1.28 -6.82 12.05
C LEU A 86 1.61 -8.07 11.22
N ALA A 87 2.46 -8.93 11.76
CA ALA A 87 2.93 -10.13 11.09
C ALA A 87 3.14 -11.29 12.08
N ALA A 88 2.27 -12.30 12.01
CA ALA A 88 2.33 -13.46 12.90
C ALA A 88 3.65 -14.22 12.76
N GLY A 89 4.19 -14.35 11.56
CA GLY A 89 5.49 -14.97 11.32
C GLY A 89 6.69 -14.23 11.94
N MET A 90 6.50 -12.97 12.36
CA MET A 90 7.46 -12.15 13.08
C MET A 90 7.11 -12.00 14.57
N LYS A 91 5.99 -12.58 15.02
CA LYS A 91 5.42 -12.43 16.37
C LYS A 91 5.19 -10.96 16.78
N ARG A 92 4.88 -10.09 15.81
CA ARG A 92 4.61 -8.66 16.02
C ARG A 92 3.14 -8.36 15.73
N PHE A 93 2.48 -7.60 16.63
CA PHE A 93 1.03 -7.36 16.62
C PHE A 93 0.70 -5.92 17.05
N GLU A 94 1.30 -4.92 16.41
CA GLU A 94 1.22 -3.49 16.74
C GLU A 94 0.02 -2.82 16.02
N HIS A 95 -1.20 -3.19 16.42
CA HIS A 95 -2.46 -2.83 15.73
C HIS A 95 -2.73 -1.31 15.66
N ASP A 96 -2.24 -0.55 16.63
CA ASP A 96 -2.59 0.88 16.80
C ASP A 96 -1.62 1.83 16.10
N ALA A 97 -0.60 1.30 15.42
CA ALA A 97 0.37 2.12 14.72
C ALA A 97 -0.30 2.97 13.63
N GLN A 98 0.12 4.22 13.48
CA GLN A 98 -0.39 5.11 12.44
C GLN A 98 0.00 4.62 11.05
N ILE A 99 1.23 4.13 10.88
CA ILE A 99 1.65 3.42 9.67
C ILE A 99 1.78 1.94 10.03
N LEU A 100 0.80 1.15 9.62
CA LEU A 100 0.78 -0.29 9.90
C LEU A 100 1.29 -1.07 8.69
N VAL A 101 2.44 -1.74 8.84
CA VAL A 101 2.93 -2.69 7.83
C VAL A 101 2.42 -4.09 8.18
N ALA A 102 1.51 -4.61 7.38
CA ALA A 102 0.83 -5.87 7.67
C ALA A 102 1.12 -6.95 6.65
N SER A 103 1.35 -8.17 7.15
CA SER A 103 1.27 -9.36 6.32
C SER A 103 -0.20 -9.66 5.98
N ARG A 104 -0.50 -9.82 4.68
CA ARG A 104 -1.85 -10.13 4.20
C ARG A 104 -2.51 -11.26 4.98
N ASP A 105 -1.82 -12.38 5.16
CA ASP A 105 -2.40 -13.56 5.80
C ASP A 105 -2.64 -13.35 7.31
N THR A 106 -1.86 -12.44 7.92
CA THR A 106 -2.07 -12.08 9.32
C THR A 106 -3.29 -11.19 9.50
N ILE A 107 -3.42 -10.12 8.69
CA ILE A 107 -4.52 -9.17 8.83
C ILE A 107 -5.87 -9.76 8.34
N ALA A 108 -5.85 -10.74 7.43
CA ALA A 108 -7.06 -11.38 6.91
C ALA A 108 -7.87 -12.14 8.00
N SER A 109 -7.27 -12.40 9.16
CA SER A 109 -8.00 -12.99 10.31
C SER A 109 -9.07 -12.00 10.80
N PRO A 110 -10.36 -12.41 10.91
CA PRO A 110 -11.45 -11.51 11.34
C PRO A 110 -11.15 -10.78 12.65
N LYS A 111 -10.64 -11.50 13.65
CA LYS A 111 -10.28 -10.93 14.97
C LYS A 111 -9.20 -9.85 14.88
N ARG A 112 -8.24 -9.96 13.94
CA ARG A 112 -7.18 -8.97 13.77
C ARG A 112 -7.66 -7.81 12.91
N LEU A 113 -8.42 -8.10 11.85
CA LEU A 113 -9.02 -7.09 11.00
C LEU A 113 -9.95 -6.17 11.79
N GLU A 114 -10.68 -6.70 12.78
CA GLU A 114 -11.50 -5.93 13.68
C GLU A 114 -10.69 -4.95 14.55
N LYS A 115 -9.51 -5.37 15.01
CA LYS A 115 -8.66 -4.59 15.92
C LYS A 115 -7.90 -3.45 15.26
N VAL A 116 -7.64 -3.49 13.97
CA VAL A 116 -6.77 -2.49 13.32
C VAL A 116 -7.43 -1.12 13.09
N GLY A 117 -8.74 -1.00 13.31
CA GLY A 117 -9.44 0.28 13.21
C GLY A 117 -9.62 0.77 11.78
N LYS A 118 -9.54 2.10 11.58
CA LYS A 118 -9.78 2.79 10.31
C LYS A 118 -8.46 3.23 9.68
N PHE A 119 -8.44 3.36 8.35
CA PHE A 119 -7.29 3.87 7.59
C PHE A 119 -7.75 4.86 6.53
N ASP A 120 -6.92 5.86 6.24
CA ASP A 120 -7.14 6.84 5.17
C ASP A 120 -6.56 6.35 3.84
N TYR A 121 -5.46 5.59 3.92
CA TYR A 121 -4.75 5.05 2.76
C TYR A 121 -4.41 3.57 2.95
N MET A 122 -4.47 2.82 1.85
CA MET A 122 -3.98 1.46 1.77
C MET A 122 -3.01 1.32 0.59
N ILE A 123 -1.83 0.79 0.86
CA ILE A 123 -0.79 0.52 -0.12
C ILE A 123 -0.60 -0.98 -0.24
N ILE A 124 -0.71 -1.50 -1.47
CA ILE A 124 -0.49 -2.91 -1.78
C ILE A 124 0.83 -3.02 -2.52
N ASP A 125 1.86 -3.50 -1.83
CA ASP A 125 3.16 -3.76 -2.47
C ASP A 125 3.12 -5.05 -3.28
N GLU A 126 3.83 -5.05 -4.41
CA GLU A 126 3.87 -6.16 -5.37
C GLU A 126 2.45 -6.64 -5.78
N ALA A 127 1.60 -5.69 -6.19
CA ALA A 127 0.21 -5.93 -6.53
C ALA A 127 -0.01 -7.03 -7.62
N HIS A 128 1.02 -7.33 -8.43
CA HIS A 128 0.99 -8.44 -9.39
C HIS A 128 0.94 -9.83 -8.73
N ASN A 129 1.38 -9.96 -7.49
CA ASN A 129 1.31 -11.21 -6.73
C ASN A 129 -0.09 -11.52 -6.16
N VAL A 130 -1.06 -10.64 -6.42
CA VAL A 130 -2.46 -10.87 -6.08
C VAL A 130 -3.03 -11.93 -7.04
N ALA A 131 -2.82 -13.22 -6.74
CA ALA A 131 -3.39 -14.33 -7.52
C ALA A 131 -4.93 -14.28 -7.50
N PRO A 132 -5.65 -14.81 -8.51
CA PRO A 132 -7.11 -14.81 -8.52
C PRO A 132 -7.73 -15.37 -7.24
N SER A 133 -7.13 -16.42 -6.66
CA SER A 133 -7.54 -16.98 -5.36
C SER A 133 -7.23 -16.08 -4.16
N SER A 134 -6.23 -15.21 -4.26
CA SER A 134 -5.88 -14.23 -3.22
C SER A 134 -6.57 -12.89 -3.42
N MET A 135 -7.07 -12.61 -4.64
CA MET A 135 -7.88 -11.43 -4.96
C MET A 135 -9.10 -11.33 -4.04
N THR A 136 -9.76 -12.45 -3.77
CA THR A 136 -10.90 -12.54 -2.85
C THR A 136 -10.53 -12.08 -1.43
N ARG A 137 -9.32 -12.41 -0.94
CA ARG A 137 -8.87 -11.98 0.40
C ARG A 137 -8.52 -10.49 0.43
N TYR A 138 -7.82 -9.97 -0.57
CA TYR A 138 -7.55 -8.53 -0.69
C TYR A 138 -8.84 -7.74 -0.78
N LYS A 139 -9.75 -8.18 -1.66
CA LYS A 139 -11.06 -7.55 -1.81
C LYS A 139 -11.82 -7.53 -0.48
N LYS A 140 -11.91 -8.65 0.21
CA LYS A 140 -12.57 -8.72 1.52
C LYS A 140 -11.96 -7.74 2.54
N ILE A 141 -10.64 -7.62 2.59
CA ILE A 141 -9.96 -6.67 3.49
C ILE A 141 -10.31 -5.24 3.10
N ILE A 142 -10.20 -4.91 1.80
CA ILE A 142 -10.51 -3.58 1.27
C ILE A 142 -11.97 -3.23 1.58
N ASP A 143 -12.91 -4.10 1.23
CA ASP A 143 -14.34 -3.88 1.43
C ASP A 143 -14.64 -3.65 2.94
N THR A 144 -14.15 -4.55 3.81
CA THR A 144 -14.36 -4.43 5.26
C THR A 144 -13.79 -3.14 5.85
N LEU A 145 -12.63 -2.70 5.40
CA LEU A 145 -12.02 -1.45 5.89
C LEU A 145 -12.69 -0.22 5.29
N SER A 146 -13.10 -0.27 4.02
CA SER A 146 -13.79 0.83 3.34
C SER A 146 -15.20 1.06 3.87
N GLU A 147 -15.88 0.02 4.36
CA GLU A 147 -17.17 0.15 5.07
C GLU A 147 -17.05 0.98 6.36
N ARG A 148 -15.90 0.95 7.03
CA ARG A 148 -15.66 1.72 8.25
C ARG A 148 -15.35 3.18 7.99
N GLN A 149 -14.60 3.44 6.92
CA GLN A 149 -14.20 4.77 6.46
C GLN A 149 -13.81 4.69 4.99
N PRO A 150 -14.22 5.67 4.14
CA PRO A 150 -13.70 5.79 2.78
C PRO A 150 -12.17 5.81 2.77
N MET A 151 -11.55 4.91 2.02
CA MET A 151 -10.11 4.68 2.04
C MET A 151 -9.54 4.74 0.62
N LYS A 152 -8.50 5.52 0.44
CA LYS A 152 -7.75 5.62 -0.82
C LYS A 152 -6.82 4.43 -0.98
N VAL A 153 -6.93 3.70 -2.09
CA VAL A 153 -6.16 2.47 -2.33
C VAL A 153 -5.14 2.69 -3.44
N MET A 154 -3.90 2.26 -3.20
CA MET A 154 -2.81 2.31 -4.16
C MET A 154 -2.14 0.94 -4.30
N GLY A 155 -1.96 0.49 -5.55
CA GLY A 155 -1.15 -0.68 -5.88
C GLY A 155 0.21 -0.28 -6.42
N CYS A 156 1.26 -1.01 -6.06
CA CYS A 156 2.59 -0.90 -6.64
C CYS A 156 2.95 -2.22 -7.32
N THR A 157 3.40 -2.17 -8.58
CA THR A 157 3.80 -3.38 -9.30
C THR A 157 4.95 -3.11 -10.28
N ALA A 158 5.73 -4.16 -10.59
CA ALA A 158 6.67 -4.13 -11.71
C ALA A 158 6.00 -4.51 -13.03
N THR A 159 4.90 -5.27 -12.96
CA THR A 159 4.20 -5.80 -14.12
C THR A 159 2.69 -5.61 -13.94
N PRO A 160 2.06 -4.68 -14.69
CA PRO A 160 0.61 -4.48 -14.64
C PRO A 160 -0.15 -5.61 -15.34
N TYR A 161 0.57 -6.50 -15.99
CA TYR A 161 0.07 -7.53 -16.88
C TYR A 161 0.45 -8.93 -16.36
N ARG A 162 -0.46 -9.89 -16.52
CA ARG A 162 -0.21 -11.33 -16.27
C ARG A 162 -0.36 -12.15 -17.55
N MET A 163 0.64 -12.97 -17.84
CA MET A 163 0.55 -13.90 -18.98
C MET A 163 -0.69 -14.77 -18.85
N GLY A 164 -1.51 -14.81 -19.89
CA GLY A 164 -2.74 -15.58 -19.94
C GLY A 164 -3.95 -15.05 -19.16
N GLN A 165 -3.81 -13.94 -18.40
CA GLN A 165 -4.90 -13.37 -17.60
C GLN A 165 -5.18 -11.89 -17.89
N GLY A 166 -4.36 -11.23 -18.75
CA GLY A 166 -4.51 -9.82 -19.07
C GLY A 166 -4.01 -8.85 -18.00
N TYR A 167 -4.52 -7.64 -18.04
CA TYR A 167 -4.12 -6.57 -17.10
C TYR A 167 -4.71 -6.80 -15.71
N ILE A 168 -3.96 -6.45 -14.67
CA ILE A 168 -4.37 -6.66 -13.27
C ILE A 168 -5.50 -5.73 -12.88
N TYR A 169 -5.52 -4.51 -13.44
CA TYR A 169 -6.52 -3.48 -13.18
C TYR A 169 -6.91 -2.79 -14.50
N GLY A 170 -8.21 -2.57 -14.72
CA GLY A 170 -8.74 -1.86 -15.87
C GLY A 170 -8.51 -2.55 -17.22
N ASN A 171 -8.89 -1.86 -18.28
CA ASN A 171 -8.66 -2.27 -19.66
C ASN A 171 -7.40 -1.58 -20.21
N ARG A 172 -6.80 -2.12 -21.28
CA ARG A 172 -5.57 -1.61 -21.92
C ARG A 172 -5.57 -0.11 -22.23
N LYS A 173 -6.75 0.50 -22.35
CA LYS A 173 -6.92 1.93 -22.67
C LYS A 173 -6.80 2.87 -21.46
N ASP A 174 -6.89 2.32 -20.24
CA ASP A 174 -6.97 3.10 -19.00
C ASP A 174 -5.64 3.10 -18.23
N GLN A 175 -4.53 2.64 -18.85
CA GLN A 175 -3.32 2.27 -18.12
C GLN A 175 -2.05 3.03 -18.50
N CYS A 176 -2.13 4.15 -19.17
CA CYS A 176 -0.96 5.01 -19.42
C CYS A 176 -1.28 6.45 -19.20
#